data_235be99000107453cd2c87d11d4442c1
#
_entry.id   235be99000107453cd2c87d11d4442c1
#
_cell.length_a   1.000
_cell.length_b   1.000
_cell.length_c   1.000
_cell.angle_alpha   90.00
_cell.angle_beta   90.00
_cell.angle_gamma   90.00
#
_symmetry.space_group_name_H-M   'P 1'
#
loop_
_entity.id
_entity.type
_entity.pdbx_description
1 polymer ?
#
loop_
_entity_poly.entity_id
_entity_poly.type
_entity_poly.pdbx_seq_one_letter_code
_entity_poly.pdbx_strand_id
1 'polypeptide(L)'
;MRKLSFLFAVAPIVVKVSAFTPEVYVQAEQLPRLLYILPAPPAFDSPEFAADEVRYNWGKVQRQDSARLAVAVADAEWDNLEVVLNRWQEAFGMPISEVETPQIYALLVNAIATVDPMRVEPKAFYHRQRPFERYEDTMPSHEEPFLRGEGSYPSGHSLRGWLIGLVLAQVAPERAEAIYARSWDYCNSRVIVGAHWQSDVDNSRTAASVGFGVLQNSNRYRAQLIKAQLEYQSKK
;
A
#
# COMPACT_ATOMS: atom_id res chain seq x y z
N MET A 1 -28.69 51.56 -19.54
CA MET A 1 -28.55 50.19 -19.07
C MET A 1 -27.12 49.73 -19.20
N ARG A 2 -26.35 49.73 -18.11
CA ARG A 2 -24.94 49.31 -18.09
C ARG A 2 -24.88 47.80 -17.80
N LYS A 3 -24.32 47.01 -18.73
CA LYS A 3 -24.06 45.58 -18.53
C LYS A 3 -22.80 45.42 -17.65
N LEU A 4 -22.97 44.88 -16.45
CA LEU A 4 -21.88 44.41 -15.62
C LEU A 4 -21.44 43.03 -16.13
N SER A 5 -20.25 42.93 -16.66
CA SER A 5 -19.62 41.65 -16.99
C SER A 5 -18.81 41.20 -15.75
N PHE A 6 -19.22 40.10 -15.13
CA PHE A 6 -18.44 39.42 -14.10
C PHE A 6 -17.42 38.54 -14.77
N LEU A 7 -16.12 38.90 -14.67
CA LEU A 7 -15.02 38.01 -14.99
C LEU A 7 -14.80 37.08 -13.78
N PHE A 8 -15.11 35.81 -13.91
CA PHE A 8 -14.65 34.79 -12.96
C PHE A 8 -13.18 34.49 -13.28
N ALA A 9 -12.29 34.91 -12.39
CA ALA A 9 -10.90 34.48 -12.44
C ALA A 9 -10.82 33.04 -11.92
N VAL A 10 -10.62 32.08 -12.82
CA VAL A 10 -10.26 30.69 -12.44
C VAL A 10 -8.79 30.70 -12.06
N ALA A 11 -8.51 30.56 -10.77
CA ALA A 11 -7.15 30.37 -10.29
C ALA A 11 -6.59 29.04 -10.85
N PRO A 12 -5.35 29.03 -11.36
CA PRO A 12 -4.76 27.80 -11.85
C PRO A 12 -4.59 26.82 -10.67
N ILE A 13 -5.09 25.59 -10.83
CA ILE A 13 -4.78 24.48 -9.95
C ILE A 13 -3.31 24.16 -10.16
N VAL A 14 -2.44 24.61 -9.26
CA VAL A 14 -1.03 24.20 -9.24
C VAL A 14 -0.99 22.78 -8.72
N VAL A 15 -0.93 21.81 -9.63
CA VAL A 15 -0.58 20.43 -9.26
C VAL A 15 0.85 20.47 -8.76
N LYS A 16 1.04 20.33 -7.44
CA LYS A 16 2.36 20.16 -6.83
C LYS A 16 2.90 18.81 -7.28
N VAL A 17 3.73 18.79 -8.30
CA VAL A 17 4.57 17.62 -8.59
C VAL A 17 5.57 17.52 -7.44
N SER A 18 5.60 16.40 -6.72
CA SER A 18 6.60 16.15 -5.69
C SER A 18 7.99 16.32 -6.29
N ALA A 19 8.81 17.14 -5.66
CA ALA A 19 10.21 17.32 -6.07
C ALA A 19 11.09 16.17 -5.55
N PHE A 20 10.54 15.27 -4.70
CA PHE A 20 11.28 14.19 -4.07
C PHE A 20 11.57 13.07 -5.08
N THR A 21 12.87 12.80 -5.27
CA THR A 21 13.33 11.65 -6.07
C THR A 21 13.68 10.50 -5.13
N PRO A 22 12.96 9.36 -5.22
CA PRO A 22 13.25 8.21 -4.35
C PRO A 22 14.67 7.66 -4.57
N GLU A 23 15.32 7.29 -3.46
CA GLU A 23 16.59 6.60 -3.47
C GLU A 23 16.45 5.21 -2.83
N VAL A 24 16.91 4.16 -3.52
CA VAL A 24 16.85 2.81 -2.96
C VAL A 24 17.89 2.61 -1.85
N TYR A 25 17.50 1.94 -0.79
CA TYR A 25 18.39 1.60 0.31
C TYR A 25 19.29 0.40 0.01
N VAL A 26 18.82 -0.48 -0.85
CA VAL A 26 19.49 -1.72 -1.26
C VAL A 26 19.27 -1.90 -2.76
N GLN A 27 20.30 -2.31 -3.48
CA GLN A 27 20.19 -2.55 -4.91
C GLN A 27 19.36 -3.81 -5.21
N ALA A 28 18.72 -3.86 -6.36
CA ALA A 28 17.80 -4.95 -6.72
C ALA A 28 18.44 -6.34 -6.67
N GLU A 29 19.71 -6.44 -7.04
CA GLU A 29 20.50 -7.69 -7.06
C GLU A 29 20.79 -8.26 -5.67
N GLN A 30 20.65 -7.42 -4.63
CA GLN A 30 20.84 -7.80 -3.23
C GLN A 30 19.53 -8.21 -2.56
N LEU A 31 18.39 -8.01 -3.22
CA LEU A 31 17.08 -8.40 -2.72
C LEU A 31 16.83 -9.89 -3.00
N PRO A 32 16.29 -10.64 -2.04
CA PRO A 32 15.94 -12.03 -2.28
C PRO A 32 14.75 -12.12 -3.25
N ARG A 33 14.79 -13.16 -4.11
CA ARG A 33 13.72 -13.41 -5.07
C ARG A 33 12.52 -14.04 -4.39
N LEU A 34 11.40 -13.33 -4.35
CA LEU A 34 10.17 -13.78 -3.68
C LEU A 34 9.60 -15.07 -4.28
N LEU A 35 9.89 -15.35 -5.55
CA LEU A 35 9.46 -16.57 -6.22
C LEU A 35 9.96 -17.85 -5.52
N TYR A 36 11.09 -17.78 -4.79
CA TYR A 36 11.65 -18.92 -4.05
C TYR A 36 11.30 -18.94 -2.57
N ILE A 37 10.66 -17.86 -2.08
CA ILE A 37 10.34 -17.69 -0.65
C ILE A 37 8.85 -17.85 -0.41
N LEU A 38 8.02 -17.26 -1.27
CA LEU A 38 6.57 -17.34 -1.14
C LEU A 38 6.07 -18.70 -1.65
N PRO A 39 5.08 -19.30 -0.98
CA PRO A 39 4.40 -20.46 -1.53
C PRO A 39 3.68 -20.07 -2.83
N ALA A 40 3.46 -21.04 -3.72
CA ALA A 40 2.59 -20.84 -4.86
C ALA A 40 1.18 -20.43 -4.40
N PRO A 41 0.48 -19.55 -5.13
CA PRO A 41 -0.91 -19.25 -4.81
C PRO A 41 -1.77 -20.52 -4.96
N PRO A 42 -2.83 -20.69 -4.14
CA PRO A 42 -3.75 -21.82 -4.29
C PRO A 42 -4.29 -21.93 -5.71
N ALA A 43 -4.22 -23.14 -6.28
CA ALA A 43 -4.85 -23.43 -7.55
C ALA A 43 -6.37 -23.37 -7.42
N PHE A 44 -7.07 -22.89 -8.45
CA PHE A 44 -8.51 -22.65 -8.40
C PHE A 44 -9.38 -23.90 -8.21
N ASP A 45 -8.82 -25.09 -8.40
CA ASP A 45 -9.45 -26.40 -8.19
C ASP A 45 -8.97 -27.09 -6.90
N SER A 46 -8.16 -26.39 -6.08
CA SER A 46 -7.59 -26.95 -4.84
C SER A 46 -8.48 -26.69 -3.62
N PRO A 47 -8.43 -27.55 -2.59
CA PRO A 47 -9.13 -27.30 -1.33
C PRO A 47 -8.69 -26.01 -0.62
N GLU A 48 -7.44 -25.60 -0.78
CA GLU A 48 -6.89 -24.37 -0.19
C GLU A 48 -7.53 -23.12 -0.78
N PHE A 49 -7.99 -23.18 -2.04
CA PHE A 49 -8.69 -22.06 -2.67
C PHE A 49 -10.06 -21.79 -2.03
N ALA A 50 -10.70 -22.78 -1.42
CA ALA A 50 -11.97 -22.59 -0.72
C ALA A 50 -11.87 -21.50 0.38
N ALA A 51 -10.71 -21.36 1.04
CA ALA A 51 -10.49 -20.28 2.01
C ALA A 51 -10.47 -18.89 1.34
N ASP A 52 -9.91 -18.77 0.15
CA ASP A 52 -9.94 -17.54 -0.64
C ASP A 52 -11.39 -17.18 -1.05
N GLU A 53 -12.21 -18.15 -1.45
CA GLU A 53 -13.61 -17.93 -1.79
C GLU A 53 -14.44 -17.48 -0.58
N VAL A 54 -14.25 -18.09 0.57
CA VAL A 54 -14.89 -17.68 1.82
C VAL A 54 -14.55 -16.22 2.15
N ARG A 55 -13.30 -15.85 2.00
CA ARG A 55 -12.83 -14.48 2.27
C ARG A 55 -13.30 -13.48 1.22
N TYR A 56 -13.39 -13.86 -0.04
CA TYR A 56 -13.99 -13.03 -1.08
C TYR A 56 -15.47 -12.74 -0.78
N ASN A 57 -16.25 -13.77 -0.41
CA ASN A 57 -17.64 -13.60 -0.02
C ASN A 57 -17.79 -12.74 1.25
N TRP A 58 -16.90 -12.89 2.24
CA TRP A 58 -16.83 -11.99 3.38
C TRP A 58 -16.61 -10.54 2.92
N GLY A 59 -15.71 -10.30 1.97
CA GLY A 59 -15.48 -8.97 1.40
C GLY A 59 -16.73 -8.37 0.79
N LYS A 60 -17.54 -9.17 0.08
CA LYS A 60 -18.85 -8.73 -0.48
C LYS A 60 -19.86 -8.36 0.63
N VAL A 61 -19.86 -9.06 1.75
CA VAL A 61 -20.69 -8.70 2.92
C VAL A 61 -20.21 -7.36 3.52
N GLN A 62 -18.89 -7.15 3.63
CA GLN A 62 -18.34 -5.88 4.16
C GLN A 62 -18.72 -4.68 3.31
N ARG A 63 -18.96 -4.85 2.00
CA ARG A 63 -19.43 -3.76 1.11
C ARG A 63 -20.82 -3.23 1.45
N GLN A 64 -21.60 -3.96 2.25
CA GLN A 64 -22.93 -3.51 2.69
C GLN A 64 -22.86 -2.43 3.76
N ASP A 65 -21.76 -2.36 4.51
CA ASP A 65 -21.43 -1.22 5.36
C ASP A 65 -20.80 -0.11 4.51
N SER A 66 -21.55 0.96 4.29
CA SER A 66 -21.13 2.10 3.46
C SER A 66 -19.89 2.81 3.99
N ALA A 67 -19.72 2.89 5.32
CA ALA A 67 -18.54 3.49 5.93
C ALA A 67 -17.29 2.62 5.68
N ARG A 68 -17.40 1.29 5.86
CA ARG A 68 -16.31 0.36 5.58
C ARG A 68 -15.95 0.32 4.11
N LEU A 69 -16.95 0.36 3.22
CA LEU A 69 -16.74 0.44 1.78
C LEU A 69 -15.99 1.72 1.38
N ALA A 70 -16.41 2.88 1.92
CA ALA A 70 -15.75 4.15 1.63
C ALA A 70 -14.25 4.13 2.01
N VAL A 71 -13.91 3.54 3.16
CA VAL A 71 -12.51 3.33 3.57
C VAL A 71 -11.79 2.42 2.57
N ALA A 72 -12.40 1.30 2.16
CA ALA A 72 -11.77 0.35 1.25
C ALA A 72 -11.52 0.95 -0.15
N VAL A 73 -12.46 1.77 -0.64
CA VAL A 73 -12.31 2.51 -1.90
C VAL A 73 -11.21 3.58 -1.78
N ALA A 74 -11.17 4.29 -0.65
CA ALA A 74 -10.13 5.28 -0.42
C ALA A 74 -8.72 4.66 -0.28
N ASP A 75 -8.63 3.42 0.22
CA ASP A 75 -7.38 2.64 0.31
C ASP A 75 -6.91 2.11 -1.07
N ALA A 76 -7.76 2.18 -2.09
CA ALA A 76 -7.39 1.81 -3.45
C ALA A 76 -6.52 2.87 -4.17
N GLU A 77 -6.36 4.06 -3.58
CA GLU A 77 -5.43 5.07 -4.10
C GLU A 77 -3.99 4.53 -4.12
N TRP A 78 -3.27 4.79 -5.22
CA TRP A 78 -1.89 4.31 -5.38
C TRP A 78 -0.98 5.28 -6.12
N ASP A 79 -1.53 6.22 -6.89
CA ASP A 79 -0.79 7.16 -7.72
C ASP A 79 -0.22 8.32 -6.90
N ASN A 80 -0.97 8.81 -5.91
CA ASN A 80 -0.53 9.86 -5.03
C ASN A 80 0.01 9.29 -3.71
N LEU A 81 1.34 9.10 -3.65
CA LEU A 81 1.99 8.47 -2.51
C LEU A 81 1.76 9.22 -1.18
N GLU A 82 1.69 10.56 -1.20
CA GLU A 82 1.39 11.35 0.00
C GLU A 82 -0.02 11.05 0.52
N VAL A 83 -1.01 10.94 -0.37
CA VAL A 83 -2.37 10.52 0.00
C VAL A 83 -2.37 9.11 0.58
N VAL A 84 -1.60 8.19 -0.02
CA VAL A 84 -1.45 6.81 0.49
C VAL A 84 -0.85 6.82 1.90
N LEU A 85 0.25 7.54 2.13
CA LEU A 85 0.93 7.59 3.42
C LEU A 85 0.04 8.19 4.51
N ASN A 86 -0.77 9.20 4.19
CA ASN A 86 -1.70 9.81 5.13
C ASN A 86 -2.87 8.91 5.52
N ARG A 87 -3.04 7.71 4.93
CA ARG A 87 -3.96 6.69 5.46
C ARG A 87 -3.55 6.20 6.86
N TRP A 88 -2.30 6.42 7.28
CA TRP A 88 -1.79 6.12 8.64
C TRP A 88 -1.75 7.32 9.57
N GLN A 89 -2.12 8.53 9.10
CA GLN A 89 -2.00 9.78 9.89
C GLN A 89 -2.63 9.66 11.29
N GLU A 90 -3.84 9.13 11.40
CA GLU A 90 -4.53 8.97 12.69
C GLU A 90 -3.80 7.94 13.58
N ALA A 91 -3.47 6.78 13.04
CA ALA A 91 -2.77 5.71 13.76
C ALA A 91 -1.35 6.14 14.18
N PHE A 92 -0.66 6.88 13.32
CA PHE A 92 0.70 7.38 13.56
C PHE A 92 0.72 8.62 14.46
N GLY A 93 -0.34 9.44 14.42
CA GLY A 93 -0.54 10.61 15.29
C GLY A 93 -0.06 11.93 14.71
N MET A 94 0.40 11.96 13.47
CA MET A 94 0.73 13.20 12.75
C MET A 94 0.66 12.99 11.23
N PRO A 95 0.52 14.09 10.44
CA PRO A 95 0.58 14.02 8.97
C PRO A 95 1.93 13.50 8.48
N ILE A 96 1.91 12.81 7.33
CA ILE A 96 3.11 12.30 6.66
C ILE A 96 3.21 12.99 5.31
N SER A 97 4.12 13.96 5.17
CA SER A 97 4.27 14.73 3.95
C SER A 97 5.72 15.15 3.71
N GLU A 98 6.04 15.48 2.45
CA GLU A 98 7.35 16.02 2.07
C GLU A 98 7.66 17.35 2.79
N VAL A 99 6.63 18.15 3.09
CA VAL A 99 6.79 19.47 3.70
C VAL A 99 6.81 19.41 5.22
N GLU A 100 5.87 18.69 5.84
CA GLU A 100 5.71 18.72 7.29
C GLU A 100 6.60 17.70 8.01
N THR A 101 6.85 16.52 7.41
CA THR A 101 7.64 15.45 8.00
C THR A 101 8.64 14.87 7.00
N PRO A 102 9.56 15.69 6.46
CA PRO A 102 10.42 15.32 5.35
C PRO A 102 11.31 14.10 5.62
N GLN A 103 11.76 13.89 6.87
CA GLN A 103 12.61 12.74 7.19
C GLN A 103 11.81 11.43 7.25
N ILE A 104 10.59 11.47 7.80
CA ILE A 104 9.66 10.35 7.85
C ILE A 104 9.17 10.02 6.44
N TYR A 105 8.80 11.06 5.67
CA TYR A 105 8.40 10.91 4.27
C TYR A 105 9.49 10.23 3.44
N ALA A 106 10.72 10.74 3.50
CA ALA A 106 11.87 10.17 2.80
C ALA A 106 12.14 8.72 3.21
N LEU A 107 12.05 8.41 4.51
CA LEU A 107 12.24 7.04 5.01
C LEU A 107 11.25 6.07 4.35
N LEU A 108 9.97 6.43 4.31
CA LEU A 108 8.90 5.59 3.76
C LEU A 108 8.99 5.46 2.25
N VAL A 109 9.16 6.58 1.53
CA VAL A 109 9.23 6.58 0.06
C VAL A 109 10.41 5.74 -0.43
N ASN A 110 11.57 5.88 0.19
CA ASN A 110 12.77 5.12 -0.16
C ASN A 110 12.63 3.63 0.21
N ALA A 111 11.96 3.31 1.33
CA ALA A 111 11.68 1.92 1.70
C ALA A 111 10.74 1.26 0.68
N ILE A 112 9.68 1.96 0.27
CA ILE A 112 8.74 1.49 -0.76
C ILE A 112 9.47 1.30 -2.10
N ALA A 113 10.24 2.30 -2.54
CA ALA A 113 11.00 2.21 -3.79
C ALA A 113 11.99 1.03 -3.81
N THR A 114 12.52 0.66 -2.63
CA THR A 114 13.43 -0.48 -2.49
C THR A 114 12.67 -1.81 -2.55
N VAL A 115 11.57 -1.96 -1.81
CA VAL A 115 10.93 -3.27 -1.56
C VAL A 115 9.82 -3.60 -2.56
N ASP A 116 9.06 -2.60 -3.03
CA ASP A 116 7.91 -2.84 -3.91
C ASP A 116 8.25 -3.59 -5.22
N PRO A 117 9.41 -3.36 -5.86
CA PRO A 117 9.81 -4.11 -7.07
C PRO A 117 9.92 -5.63 -6.88
N MET A 118 10.12 -6.12 -5.64
CA MET A 118 10.23 -7.56 -5.37
C MET A 118 8.99 -8.36 -5.82
N ARG A 119 7.81 -7.72 -5.87
CA ARG A 119 6.54 -8.34 -6.30
C ARG A 119 6.45 -8.60 -7.80
N VAL A 120 7.29 -7.96 -8.62
CA VAL A 120 7.14 -7.96 -10.10
C VAL A 120 7.34 -9.36 -10.66
N GLU A 121 8.40 -10.06 -10.26
CA GLU A 121 8.73 -11.39 -10.74
C GLU A 121 7.63 -12.43 -10.44
N PRO A 122 7.21 -12.64 -9.18
CA PRO A 122 6.16 -13.62 -8.90
C PRO A 122 4.81 -13.20 -9.52
N LYS A 123 4.51 -11.91 -9.63
CA LYS A 123 3.29 -11.43 -10.30
C LYS A 123 3.27 -11.83 -11.78
N ALA A 124 4.36 -11.64 -12.49
CA ALA A 124 4.50 -12.04 -13.89
C ALA A 124 4.51 -13.57 -14.06
N PHE A 125 5.16 -14.30 -13.15
CA PHE A 125 5.29 -15.76 -13.22
C PHE A 125 3.95 -16.47 -13.03
N TYR A 126 3.20 -16.13 -11.96
CA TYR A 126 1.92 -16.77 -11.66
C TYR A 126 0.77 -16.23 -12.48
N HIS A 127 0.81 -14.98 -12.87
CA HIS A 127 -0.25 -14.29 -13.63
C HIS A 127 -1.67 -14.66 -13.18
N ARG A 128 -1.83 -14.74 -11.85
CA ARG A 128 -3.05 -15.23 -11.20
C ARG A 128 -4.24 -14.33 -11.54
N GLN A 129 -5.33 -14.92 -12.00
CA GLN A 129 -6.58 -14.19 -12.26
C GLN A 129 -7.13 -13.55 -10.99
N ARG A 130 -7.62 -12.32 -11.09
CA ARG A 130 -8.19 -11.58 -9.96
C ARG A 130 -9.61 -12.03 -9.62
N PRO A 131 -10.08 -11.82 -8.36
CA PRO A 131 -11.44 -12.18 -7.97
C PRO A 131 -12.51 -11.57 -8.86
N PHE A 132 -12.44 -10.26 -9.13
CA PHE A 132 -13.45 -9.57 -9.95
C PHE A 132 -13.47 -10.09 -11.39
N GLU A 133 -12.34 -10.51 -11.95
CA GLU A 133 -12.29 -11.10 -13.29
C GLU A 133 -12.87 -12.52 -13.30
N ARG A 134 -12.55 -13.32 -12.27
CA ARG A 134 -13.01 -14.70 -12.17
C ARG A 134 -14.53 -14.82 -12.03
N TYR A 135 -15.13 -13.89 -11.28
CA TYR A 135 -16.57 -13.90 -11.03
C TYR A 135 -17.35 -12.90 -11.89
N GLU A 136 -16.66 -12.23 -12.83
CA GLU A 136 -17.25 -11.19 -13.69
C GLU A 136 -17.96 -10.08 -12.88
N ASP A 137 -17.44 -9.82 -11.66
CA ASP A 137 -17.94 -8.80 -10.76
C ASP A 137 -17.39 -7.42 -11.13
N THR A 138 -18.16 -6.37 -10.82
CA THR A 138 -17.65 -4.99 -10.89
C THR A 138 -17.00 -4.61 -9.59
N MET A 139 -15.79 -4.02 -9.66
CA MET A 139 -15.12 -3.46 -8.51
C MET A 139 -15.75 -2.12 -8.10
N PRO A 140 -15.89 -1.85 -6.81
CA PRO A 140 -16.39 -0.56 -6.34
C PRO A 140 -15.34 0.58 -6.44
N SER A 141 -14.09 0.28 -6.78
CA SER A 141 -13.00 1.25 -6.93
C SER A 141 -12.67 1.54 -8.39
N HIS A 142 -12.14 2.74 -8.64
CA HIS A 142 -11.84 3.25 -9.99
C HIS A 142 -10.65 2.55 -10.67
N GLU A 143 -9.91 1.71 -9.95
CA GLU A 143 -8.68 1.06 -10.45
C GLU A 143 -8.94 -0.18 -11.32
N GLU A 144 -10.19 -0.67 -11.42
CA GLU A 144 -10.52 -1.87 -12.19
C GLU A 144 -9.94 -1.89 -13.61
N PRO A 145 -10.04 -0.83 -14.43
CA PRO A 145 -9.52 -0.84 -15.80
C PRO A 145 -7.99 -1.04 -15.86
N PHE A 146 -7.26 -0.59 -14.82
CA PHE A 146 -5.81 -0.72 -14.74
C PHE A 146 -5.36 -2.08 -14.20
N LEU A 147 -6.24 -2.78 -13.50
CA LEU A 147 -5.95 -4.08 -12.90
C LEU A 147 -6.37 -5.26 -13.80
N ARG A 148 -7.27 -5.02 -14.74
CA ARG A 148 -7.78 -6.06 -15.63
C ARG A 148 -6.66 -6.61 -16.52
N GLY A 149 -6.49 -7.92 -16.52
CA GLY A 149 -5.39 -8.60 -17.21
C GLY A 149 -4.05 -8.59 -16.46
N GLU A 150 -3.96 -7.88 -15.32
CA GLU A 150 -2.75 -7.87 -14.48
C GLU A 150 -2.81 -8.97 -13.41
N GLY A 151 -1.73 -9.72 -13.23
CA GLY A 151 -1.68 -10.78 -12.22
C GLY A 151 -2.02 -10.27 -10.80
N SER A 152 -2.79 -11.07 -10.04
CA SER A 152 -3.18 -10.67 -8.67
C SER A 152 -2.11 -10.97 -7.61
N TYR A 153 -1.29 -12.00 -7.79
CA TYR A 153 -0.38 -12.53 -6.77
C TYR A 153 1.07 -12.08 -6.95
N PRO A 154 1.73 -11.58 -5.89
CA PRO A 154 1.18 -11.08 -4.63
C PRO A 154 0.59 -9.68 -4.78
N SER A 155 -0.19 -9.21 -3.79
CA SER A 155 -0.80 -7.88 -3.78
C SER A 155 0.21 -6.75 -3.55
N GLY A 156 0.36 -5.84 -4.52
CA GLY A 156 1.25 -4.68 -4.38
C GLY A 156 0.80 -3.71 -3.29
N HIS A 157 -0.49 -3.38 -3.22
CA HIS A 157 -1.05 -2.54 -2.16
C HIS A 157 -0.78 -3.12 -0.77
N SER A 158 -1.04 -4.43 -0.58
CA SER A 158 -0.84 -5.07 0.72
C SER A 158 0.64 -5.14 1.11
N LEU A 159 1.54 -5.34 0.14
CA LEU A 159 2.98 -5.29 0.37
C LEU A 159 3.38 -3.88 0.88
N ARG A 160 2.97 -2.83 0.16
CA ARG A 160 3.26 -1.44 0.56
C ARG A 160 2.65 -1.13 1.92
N GLY A 161 1.36 -1.45 2.11
CA GLY A 161 0.64 -1.13 3.35
C GLY A 161 1.24 -1.80 4.58
N TRP A 162 1.66 -3.05 4.47
CA TRP A 162 2.34 -3.75 5.56
C TRP A 162 3.75 -3.21 5.81
N LEU A 163 4.50 -2.90 4.75
CA LEU A 163 5.82 -2.27 4.85
C LEU A 163 5.74 -0.90 5.54
N ILE A 164 4.77 -0.06 5.17
CA ILE A 164 4.54 1.24 5.83
C ILE A 164 4.34 1.02 7.34
N GLY A 165 3.50 0.06 7.72
CA GLY A 165 3.27 -0.25 9.13
C GLY A 165 4.53 -0.68 9.87
N LEU A 166 5.33 -1.57 9.29
CA LEU A 166 6.59 -2.03 9.86
C LEU A 166 7.58 -0.88 10.09
N VAL A 167 7.69 0.03 9.10
CA VAL A 167 8.60 1.19 9.18
C VAL A 167 8.09 2.23 10.18
N LEU A 168 6.79 2.56 10.16
CA LEU A 168 6.22 3.53 11.10
C LEU A 168 6.28 3.06 12.56
N ALA A 169 6.11 1.74 12.80
CA ALA A 169 6.25 1.17 14.14
C ALA A 169 7.68 1.25 14.68
N GLN A 170 8.71 1.34 13.82
CA GLN A 170 10.08 1.65 14.27
C GLN A 170 10.25 3.13 14.62
N VAL A 171 9.53 4.03 13.94
CA VAL A 171 9.59 5.48 14.21
C VAL A 171 8.86 5.83 15.50
N ALA A 172 7.67 5.25 15.71
CA ALA A 172 6.78 5.49 16.85
C ALA A 172 6.34 4.18 17.53
N PRO A 173 7.25 3.51 18.27
CA PRO A 173 6.98 2.20 18.85
C PRO A 173 5.81 2.20 19.87
N GLU A 174 5.55 3.31 20.53
CA GLU A 174 4.41 3.48 21.44
C GLU A 174 3.06 3.50 20.73
N ARG A 175 3.04 3.66 19.43
CA ARG A 175 1.85 3.62 18.57
C ARG A 175 1.75 2.34 17.73
N ALA A 176 2.64 1.40 17.93
CA ALA A 176 2.78 0.21 17.10
C ALA A 176 1.47 -0.57 16.96
N GLU A 177 0.69 -0.71 18.02
CA GLU A 177 -0.59 -1.42 17.98
C GLU A 177 -1.58 -0.76 17.02
N ALA A 178 -1.78 0.55 17.10
CA ALA A 178 -2.66 1.29 16.21
C ALA A 178 -2.16 1.27 14.75
N ILE A 179 -0.85 1.40 14.56
CA ILE A 179 -0.21 1.35 13.24
C ILE A 179 -0.41 -0.02 12.58
N TYR A 180 -0.19 -1.11 13.31
CA TYR A 180 -0.40 -2.46 12.78
C TYR A 180 -1.87 -2.78 12.53
N ALA A 181 -2.78 -2.33 13.41
CA ALA A 181 -4.22 -2.47 13.19
C ALA A 181 -4.64 -1.77 11.89
N ARG A 182 -4.16 -0.54 11.66
CA ARG A 182 -4.43 0.19 10.42
C ARG A 182 -3.84 -0.51 9.19
N SER A 183 -2.62 -1.04 9.30
CA SER A 183 -1.96 -1.75 8.19
C SER A 183 -2.70 -3.04 7.84
N TRP A 184 -3.21 -3.74 8.84
CA TRP A 184 -4.04 -4.93 8.65
C TRP A 184 -5.35 -4.59 7.92
N ASP A 185 -6.01 -3.52 8.35
CA ASP A 185 -7.26 -3.05 7.75
C ASP A 185 -7.06 -2.56 6.31
N TYR A 186 -5.96 -1.83 6.04
CA TYR A 186 -5.57 -1.43 4.70
C TYR A 186 -5.38 -2.64 3.76
N CYS A 187 -4.72 -3.69 4.24
CA CYS A 187 -4.57 -4.92 3.48
C CYS A 187 -5.92 -5.60 3.20
N ASN A 188 -6.82 -5.67 4.20
CA ASN A 188 -8.16 -6.24 4.06
C ASN A 188 -9.04 -5.45 3.08
N SER A 189 -8.81 -4.16 2.91
CA SER A 189 -9.49 -3.32 1.92
C SER A 189 -9.36 -3.89 0.50
N ARG A 190 -8.27 -4.61 0.21
CA ARG A 190 -8.04 -5.22 -1.12
C ARG A 190 -8.96 -6.40 -1.39
N VAL A 191 -9.31 -7.17 -0.36
CA VAL A 191 -10.31 -8.24 -0.45
C VAL A 191 -11.71 -7.65 -0.56
N ILE A 192 -11.99 -6.60 0.21
CA ILE A 192 -13.30 -5.93 0.22
C ILE A 192 -13.62 -5.35 -1.16
N VAL A 193 -12.71 -4.63 -1.80
CA VAL A 193 -12.93 -4.12 -3.17
C VAL A 193 -12.90 -5.22 -4.24
N GLY A 194 -12.49 -6.44 -3.90
CA GLY A 194 -12.45 -7.58 -4.84
C GLY A 194 -11.25 -7.60 -5.78
N ALA A 195 -10.21 -6.81 -5.50
CA ALA A 195 -9.00 -6.72 -6.31
C ALA A 195 -8.07 -7.92 -6.12
N HIS A 196 -8.07 -8.52 -4.93
CA HIS A 196 -7.14 -9.57 -4.50
C HIS A 196 -7.81 -10.67 -3.69
N TRP A 197 -7.27 -11.88 -3.81
CA TRP A 197 -7.59 -13.01 -2.94
C TRP A 197 -6.94 -12.80 -1.57
N GLN A 198 -7.47 -13.49 -0.53
CA GLN A 198 -6.86 -13.40 0.81
C GLN A 198 -5.43 -13.92 0.80
N SER A 199 -5.16 -15.01 0.11
CA SER A 199 -3.81 -15.57 0.00
C SER A 199 -2.83 -14.62 -0.71
N ASP A 200 -3.28 -13.78 -1.67
CA ASP A 200 -2.44 -12.73 -2.26
C ASP A 200 -2.02 -11.70 -1.21
N VAL A 201 -2.97 -11.34 -0.33
CA VAL A 201 -2.77 -10.37 0.75
C VAL A 201 -1.84 -10.92 1.82
N ASP A 202 -2.06 -12.18 2.26
CA ASP A 202 -1.28 -12.81 3.32
C ASP A 202 0.18 -12.98 2.90
N ASN A 203 0.41 -13.47 1.67
CA ASN A 203 1.76 -13.61 1.14
C ASN A 203 2.43 -12.26 0.86
N SER A 204 1.66 -11.20 0.62
CA SER A 204 2.21 -9.85 0.51
C SER A 204 2.73 -9.30 1.83
N ARG A 205 2.09 -9.63 2.96
CA ARG A 205 2.61 -9.30 4.30
C ARG A 205 3.93 -10.04 4.57
N THR A 206 4.01 -11.31 4.17
CA THR A 206 5.26 -12.08 4.22
C THR A 206 6.34 -11.42 3.35
N ALA A 207 6.02 -11.06 2.11
CA ALA A 207 6.93 -10.38 1.18
C ALA A 207 7.46 -9.06 1.76
N ALA A 208 6.57 -8.23 2.32
CA ALA A 208 6.95 -6.98 2.97
C ALA A 208 7.88 -7.21 4.17
N SER A 209 7.61 -8.24 4.98
CA SER A 209 8.45 -8.60 6.13
C SER A 209 9.83 -9.09 5.70
N VAL A 210 9.93 -9.84 4.61
CA VAL A 210 11.22 -10.24 4.00
C VAL A 210 12.00 -9.00 3.55
N GLY A 211 11.36 -8.10 2.78
CA GLY A 211 11.99 -6.86 2.33
C GLY A 211 12.40 -5.96 3.49
N PHE A 212 11.55 -5.83 4.50
CA PHE A 212 11.85 -5.09 5.72
C PHE A 212 13.07 -5.66 6.47
N GLY A 213 13.20 -6.99 6.55
CA GLY A 213 14.39 -7.66 7.12
C GLY A 213 15.68 -7.28 6.38
N VAL A 214 15.62 -7.15 5.05
CA VAL A 214 16.78 -6.71 4.25
C VAL A 214 17.14 -5.26 4.54
N LEU A 215 16.14 -4.37 4.67
CA LEU A 215 16.37 -2.96 5.00
C LEU A 215 17.18 -2.77 6.31
N GLN A 216 16.96 -3.65 7.30
CA GLN A 216 17.66 -3.57 8.60
C GLN A 216 19.19 -3.69 8.46
N ASN A 217 19.69 -4.33 7.40
CA ASN A 217 21.11 -4.47 7.12
C ASN A 217 21.72 -3.25 6.39
N SER A 218 20.89 -2.33 5.86
CA SER A 218 21.35 -1.14 5.17
C SER A 218 21.77 -0.03 6.13
N ASN A 219 23.03 0.43 6.06
CA ASN A 219 23.50 1.60 6.82
C ASN A 219 22.72 2.87 6.46
N ARG A 220 22.33 3.01 5.18
CA ARG A 220 21.55 4.18 4.70
C ARG A 220 20.14 4.17 5.31
N TYR A 221 19.49 3.01 5.36
CA TYR A 221 18.17 2.87 6.01
C TYR A 221 18.27 3.24 7.50
N ARG A 222 19.24 2.66 8.23
CA ARG A 222 19.41 2.94 9.68
C ARG A 222 19.68 4.41 9.96
N ALA A 223 20.52 5.05 9.14
CA ALA A 223 20.81 6.48 9.28
C ALA A 223 19.55 7.35 9.04
N GLN A 224 18.73 7.00 8.04
CA GLN A 224 17.49 7.72 7.77
C GLN A 224 16.43 7.44 8.85
N LEU A 225 16.35 6.23 9.39
CA LEU A 225 15.47 5.89 10.51
C LEU A 225 15.76 6.76 11.73
N ILE A 226 17.03 6.96 12.09
CA ILE A 226 17.42 7.84 13.21
C ILE A 226 16.91 9.26 12.97
N LYS A 227 17.07 9.82 11.76
CA LYS A 227 16.56 11.16 11.43
C LYS A 227 15.04 11.24 11.55
N ALA A 228 14.31 10.23 11.06
CA ALA A 228 12.87 10.15 11.17
C ALA A 228 12.39 10.05 12.63
N GLN A 229 13.09 9.29 13.46
CA GLN A 229 12.80 9.20 14.90
C GLN A 229 13.03 10.54 15.62
N LEU A 230 14.11 11.24 15.32
CA LEU A 230 14.37 12.58 15.86
C LEU A 230 13.32 13.59 15.41
N GLU A 231 12.92 13.55 14.14
CA GLU A 231 11.83 14.40 13.61
C GLU A 231 10.51 14.11 14.34
N TYR A 232 10.14 12.85 14.48
CA TYR A 232 8.94 12.45 15.22
C TYR A 232 8.94 12.97 16.66
N GLN A 233 10.05 12.77 17.39
CA GLN A 233 10.18 13.24 18.76
C GLN A 233 10.12 14.76 18.89
N SER A 234 10.63 15.49 17.90
CA SER A 234 10.61 16.98 17.92
C SER A 234 9.22 17.58 17.66
N LYS A 235 8.29 16.78 17.12
CA LYS A 235 6.92 17.21 16.75
C LYS A 235 5.83 16.65 17.67
N LYS A 236 6.19 15.74 18.58
CA LYS A 236 5.32 15.12 19.57
C LYS A 236 5.09 16.07 20.76
#